data_afad7046738842be41322cdfbb1ce330
#
_entry.id   afad7046738842be41322cdfbb1ce330
#
_cell.length_a   1.000
_cell.length_b   1.000
_cell.length_c   1.000
_cell.angle_alpha   90.00
_cell.angle_beta   90.00
_cell.angle_gamma   90.00
#
_symmetry.space_group_name_H-M   'P 1'
#
loop_
_entity.id
_entity.type
_entity.pdbx_description
1 polymer ?
#
loop_
_entity_poly.entity_id
_entity_poly.type
_entity_poly.pdbx_seq_one_letter_code
_entity_poly.pdbx_strand_id
1 'polypeptide(L)'
;SPQRQNQKSENGHGRTLAASTEQACQSAGIAVLLMTGSTPQPLLGQAQKLLLLAVALGLAVTLVAVRGGFQSESPLEQLARRSLEPDVALTNGRPTVIEFYADWCQACRAMAPAMLSLEQSTQGKLDVVMVNVDNPRWQDLVDRYDVNGIPQLDLFGPDGTPRGRSIGLRQPEDLKAISDALILEKPLPGLQGMGSVSPVRSSDLATTGTTTGPRSH
;
A
#
# COMPACT_ATOMS: atom_id res chain seq x y z
N SER A 1 47.06 19.60 12.53
CA SER A 1 47.75 19.35 13.81
C SER A 1 47.39 20.39 14.85
N PRO A 2 47.42 20.11 16.13
CA PRO A 2 46.93 18.95 16.84
C PRO A 2 46.29 19.33 18.19
N GLN A 3 45.96 18.24 18.92
CA GLN A 3 46.04 18.05 20.38
C GLN A 3 44.73 18.28 21.16
N ARG A 4 44.26 17.17 21.78
CA ARG A 4 44.55 16.68 23.14
C ARG A 4 43.96 17.61 24.21
N GLN A 5 43.34 17.17 25.20
CA GLN A 5 43.48 16.15 26.28
C GLN A 5 42.29 16.38 27.20
N ASN A 6 41.61 15.34 27.70
CA ASN A 6 41.98 14.53 28.86
C ASN A 6 41.98 15.30 30.19
N GLN A 7 41.18 14.84 31.12
CA GLN A 7 41.44 14.67 32.57
C GLN A 7 40.08 14.53 33.27
N LYS A 8 39.64 13.42 33.82
CA LYS A 8 40.16 12.65 34.97
C LYS A 8 40.47 13.49 36.22
N SER A 9 39.76 13.27 37.26
CA SER A 9 40.12 13.28 38.68
C SER A 9 38.85 13.10 39.49
N GLU A 10 38.59 12.00 40.13
CA GLU A 10 39.16 11.42 41.36
C GLU A 10 38.88 12.21 42.64
N ASN A 11 38.45 11.43 43.59
CA ASN A 11 38.57 11.54 45.03
C ASN A 11 37.57 12.43 45.76
N GLY A 12 37.09 12.06 46.89
CA GLY A 12 37.37 10.99 47.81
C GLY A 12 36.59 11.18 49.11
N HIS A 13 36.48 10.12 49.77
CA HIS A 13 36.58 9.95 51.24
C HIS A 13 35.72 10.77 52.21
N GLY A 14 35.14 10.02 53.10
CA GLY A 14 34.72 10.37 54.44
C GLY A 14 33.54 9.54 54.90
N ARG A 15 33.67 8.27 55.34
CA ARG A 15 34.01 7.85 56.69
C ARG A 15 33.45 8.78 57.77
N THR A 16 32.48 8.26 58.56
CA THR A 16 32.62 7.63 59.89
C THR A 16 31.24 7.47 60.50
N LEU A 17 30.92 6.25 60.93
CA LEU A 17 30.79 5.83 62.35
C LEU A 17 29.73 6.63 63.15
N ALA A 18 28.79 6.10 63.78
CA ALA A 18 28.74 5.12 64.85
C ALA A 18 27.28 5.01 65.27
N ALA A 19 26.84 3.88 65.48
CA ALA A 19 26.68 3.18 66.74
C ALA A 19 25.31 3.40 67.42
N SER A 20 24.65 2.27 67.53
CA SER A 20 24.06 1.73 68.75
C SER A 20 23.00 2.51 69.52
N THR A 21 21.85 1.94 69.53
CA THR A 21 21.04 1.57 70.73
C THR A 21 19.84 0.86 70.21
N GLU A 22 19.74 -0.40 70.27
CA GLU A 22 19.45 -1.30 71.37
C GLU A 22 18.11 -1.01 72.08
N GLN A 23 17.31 -2.03 71.97
CA GLN A 23 16.42 -2.59 72.98
C GLN A 23 14.99 -2.06 73.14
N ALA A 24 14.15 -3.01 72.88
CA ALA A 24 13.05 -3.42 73.72
C ALA A 24 11.76 -2.57 73.70
N CYS A 25 10.81 -3.13 73.00
CA CYS A 25 9.54 -3.33 73.71
C CYS A 25 8.80 -4.55 73.09
N GLN A 26 8.64 -5.48 73.94
CA GLN A 26 7.93 -6.71 73.85
C GLN A 26 6.45 -6.53 73.54
N SER A 27 5.98 -7.58 72.88
CA SER A 27 4.68 -8.19 73.10
C SER A 27 3.43 -7.29 72.94
N ALA A 28 2.86 -7.39 71.76
CA ALA A 28 1.42 -7.49 71.66
C ALA A 28 1.14 -8.47 70.51
N GLY A 29 0.77 -9.67 70.90
CA GLY A 29 0.30 -10.72 69.99
C GLY A 29 -0.92 -10.24 69.23
N ILE A 30 -0.77 -10.06 67.94
CA ILE A 30 -1.87 -10.14 67.03
C ILE A 30 -1.56 -11.29 66.11
N ALA A 31 -2.19 -12.40 66.46
CA ALA A 31 -2.34 -13.50 65.55
C ALA A 31 -3.05 -13.02 64.28
N VAL A 32 -2.32 -12.54 63.30
CA VAL A 32 -2.84 -12.42 61.96
C VAL A 32 -3.07 -13.83 61.45
N LEU A 33 -4.31 -14.21 61.63
CA LEU A 33 -4.88 -15.42 61.05
C LEU A 33 -4.61 -15.31 59.57
N LEU A 34 -3.57 -15.99 59.09
CA LEU A 34 -3.36 -16.30 57.69
C LEU A 34 -4.57 -17.14 57.24
N MET A 35 -5.65 -16.48 56.93
CA MET A 35 -6.64 -17.07 56.06
C MET A 35 -5.97 -17.27 54.71
N THR A 36 -5.32 -18.41 54.57
CA THR A 36 -5.13 -19.03 53.26
C THR A 36 -6.51 -19.28 52.71
N GLY A 37 -7.06 -18.28 52.11
CA GLY A 37 -8.19 -18.40 51.23
C GLY A 37 -7.77 -19.31 50.08
N SER A 38 -7.94 -20.61 50.31
CA SER A 38 -8.03 -21.57 49.23
C SER A 38 -9.21 -21.14 48.41
N THR A 39 -8.97 -20.37 47.36
CA THR A 39 -9.94 -20.20 46.28
C THR A 39 -10.34 -21.62 45.86
N PRO A 40 -11.63 -21.98 45.96
CA PRO A 40 -12.05 -23.27 45.45
C PRO A 40 -11.70 -23.27 43.97
N GLN A 41 -10.69 -24.00 43.59
CA GLN A 41 -10.39 -24.31 42.21
C GLN A 41 -11.64 -25.06 41.72
N PRO A 42 -12.41 -24.50 40.77
CA PRO A 42 -13.47 -25.28 40.20
C PRO A 42 -12.81 -26.51 39.59
N LEU A 43 -13.18 -27.68 40.13
CA LEU A 43 -12.79 -28.97 39.58
C LEU A 43 -13.45 -29.14 38.21
N LEU A 44 -13.04 -28.31 37.26
CA LEU A 44 -13.38 -28.52 35.86
C LEU A 44 -12.75 -29.86 35.47
N GLY A 45 -13.57 -30.83 35.23
CA GLY A 45 -13.13 -32.14 34.79
C GLY A 45 -12.21 -31.96 33.55
N GLN A 46 -11.25 -32.86 33.39
CA GLN A 46 -10.34 -32.78 32.23
C GLN A 46 -11.08 -32.64 30.91
N ALA A 47 -12.26 -33.25 30.78
CA ALA A 47 -13.15 -33.11 29.64
C ALA A 47 -13.63 -31.65 29.41
N GLN A 48 -13.93 -30.92 30.48
CA GLN A 48 -14.40 -29.54 30.41
C GLN A 48 -13.25 -28.57 30.04
N LYS A 49 -12.04 -28.84 30.51
CA LYS A 49 -10.84 -28.09 30.10
C LYS A 49 -10.50 -28.32 28.64
N LEU A 50 -10.62 -29.55 28.17
CA LEU A 50 -10.43 -29.88 26.76
C LEU A 50 -11.49 -29.23 25.87
N LEU A 51 -12.74 -29.20 26.34
CA LEU A 51 -13.82 -28.49 25.60
C LEU A 51 -13.56 -27.00 25.47
N LEU A 52 -13.16 -26.33 26.56
CA LEU A 52 -12.83 -24.92 26.56
C LEU A 52 -11.62 -24.62 25.66
N LEU A 53 -10.61 -25.46 25.66
CA LEU A 53 -9.45 -25.35 24.76
C LEU A 53 -9.88 -25.53 23.31
N ALA A 54 -10.74 -26.50 23.01
CA ALA A 54 -11.24 -26.72 21.66
C ALA A 54 -12.10 -25.55 21.17
N VAL A 55 -12.95 -24.99 22.03
CA VAL A 55 -13.73 -23.78 21.73
C VAL A 55 -12.82 -22.57 21.52
N ALA A 56 -11.85 -22.35 22.37
CA ALA A 56 -10.89 -21.26 22.23
C ALA A 56 -10.06 -21.38 20.95
N LEU A 57 -9.61 -22.58 20.62
CA LEU A 57 -8.90 -22.85 19.37
C LEU A 57 -9.79 -22.63 18.15
N GLY A 58 -11.03 -23.12 18.21
CA GLY A 58 -12.02 -22.90 17.16
C GLY A 58 -12.31 -21.43 16.92
N LEU A 59 -12.49 -20.64 17.99
CA LEU A 59 -12.66 -19.19 17.91
C LEU A 59 -11.40 -18.50 17.37
N ALA A 60 -10.22 -18.91 17.79
CA ALA A 60 -8.97 -18.36 17.27
C ALA A 60 -8.80 -18.65 15.78
N VAL A 61 -9.07 -19.89 15.34
CA VAL A 61 -9.04 -20.26 13.92
C VAL A 61 -10.09 -19.47 13.12
N THR A 62 -11.31 -19.33 13.65
CA THR A 62 -12.37 -18.55 13.01
C THR A 62 -11.98 -17.07 12.93
N LEU A 63 -11.41 -16.50 13.98
CA LEU A 63 -10.93 -15.11 13.98
C LEU A 63 -9.77 -14.89 12.99
N VAL A 64 -8.85 -15.85 12.89
CA VAL A 64 -7.77 -15.82 11.90
C VAL A 64 -8.34 -15.98 10.49
N ALA A 65 -9.31 -16.87 10.28
CA ALA A 65 -9.98 -17.03 8.99
C ALA A 65 -10.81 -15.81 8.60
N VAL A 66 -11.43 -15.11 9.55
CA VAL A 66 -12.23 -13.89 9.30
C VAL A 66 -11.32 -12.65 9.15
N ARG A 67 -10.22 -12.55 9.91
CA ARG A 67 -9.26 -11.43 9.82
C ARG A 67 -8.16 -11.63 8.78
N GLY A 68 -7.74 -12.86 8.57
CA GLY A 68 -6.82 -13.27 7.51
C GLY A 68 -7.58 -13.88 6.34
N GLY A 69 -8.92 -13.69 6.31
CA GLY A 69 -9.77 -14.19 5.25
C GLY A 69 -9.08 -13.86 3.94
N PHE A 70 -8.96 -14.85 3.10
CA PHE A 70 -8.55 -14.77 1.71
C PHE A 70 -9.05 -13.46 1.10
N GLN A 71 -8.37 -12.35 1.42
CA GLN A 71 -8.54 -11.13 0.67
C GLN A 71 -7.97 -11.49 -0.69
N SER A 72 -8.85 -11.94 -1.55
CA SER A 72 -8.53 -12.07 -2.95
C SER A 72 -7.99 -10.72 -3.35
N GLU A 73 -6.71 -10.68 -3.63
CA GLU A 73 -6.03 -9.49 -4.10
C GLU A 73 -6.87 -8.83 -5.18
N SER A 74 -7.08 -7.53 -5.06
CA SER A 74 -7.92 -6.83 -6.03
C SER A 74 -7.35 -6.98 -7.45
N PRO A 75 -8.16 -7.00 -8.50
CA PRO A 75 -7.66 -7.08 -9.88
C PRO A 75 -6.63 -6.00 -10.21
N LEU A 76 -6.79 -4.80 -9.65
CA LEU A 76 -5.86 -3.69 -9.84
C LEU A 76 -4.49 -3.98 -9.22
N GLU A 77 -4.46 -4.53 -7.99
CA GLU A 77 -3.21 -4.94 -7.33
C GLU A 77 -2.53 -6.09 -8.08
N GLN A 78 -3.31 -7.06 -8.57
CA GLN A 78 -2.77 -8.16 -9.37
C GLN A 78 -2.10 -7.66 -10.64
N LEU A 79 -2.72 -6.71 -11.36
CA LEU A 79 -2.13 -6.07 -12.53
C LEU A 79 -0.85 -5.33 -12.18
N ALA A 80 -0.90 -4.49 -11.15
CA ALA A 80 0.26 -3.70 -10.72
C ALA A 80 1.46 -4.58 -10.33
N ARG A 81 1.20 -5.72 -9.67
CA ARG A 81 2.26 -6.65 -9.26
C ARG A 81 2.88 -7.41 -10.42
N ARG A 82 2.14 -7.67 -11.47
CA ARG A 82 2.62 -8.39 -12.68
C ARG A 82 3.23 -7.45 -13.71
N SER A 83 3.01 -6.16 -13.53
CA SER A 83 3.46 -5.13 -14.45
C SER A 83 4.97 -5.16 -14.65
N LEU A 84 5.37 -5.07 -15.91
CA LEU A 84 6.76 -4.80 -16.27
C LEU A 84 7.10 -3.32 -15.99
N GLU A 85 8.41 -3.06 -15.91
CA GLU A 85 8.89 -1.69 -15.96
C GLU A 85 8.59 -1.08 -17.34
N PRO A 86 8.12 0.18 -17.42
CA PRO A 86 7.75 0.82 -18.68
C PRO A 86 8.84 0.74 -19.75
N ASP A 87 10.10 1.05 -19.39
CA ASP A 87 11.22 1.03 -20.32
C ASP A 87 11.51 -0.39 -20.87
N VAL A 88 11.31 -1.41 -20.04
CA VAL A 88 11.46 -2.81 -20.44
C VAL A 88 10.36 -3.21 -21.42
N ALA A 89 9.11 -2.84 -21.12
CA ALA A 89 7.97 -3.16 -21.97
C ALA A 89 8.09 -2.48 -23.36
N LEU A 90 8.48 -1.20 -23.38
CA LEU A 90 8.59 -0.42 -24.61
C LEU A 90 9.76 -0.84 -25.53
N THR A 91 10.68 -1.68 -25.04
CA THR A 91 11.87 -2.11 -25.81
C THR A 91 11.94 -3.61 -26.07
N ASN A 92 10.95 -4.38 -25.62
CA ASN A 92 10.97 -5.85 -25.72
C ASN A 92 10.41 -6.42 -27.03
N GLY A 93 9.94 -5.57 -27.93
CA GLY A 93 9.41 -5.97 -29.24
C GLY A 93 7.94 -6.40 -29.22
N ARG A 94 7.21 -6.14 -28.14
CA ARG A 94 5.76 -6.36 -28.06
C ARG A 94 5.00 -5.04 -27.97
N PRO A 95 3.80 -4.98 -28.56
CA PRO A 95 2.94 -3.82 -28.34
C PRO A 95 2.62 -3.68 -26.84
N THR A 96 2.49 -2.45 -26.38
CA THR A 96 2.32 -2.15 -24.96
C THR A 96 1.16 -1.20 -24.73
N VAL A 97 0.38 -1.47 -23.69
CA VAL A 97 -0.62 -0.58 -23.13
C VAL A 97 -0.11 -0.11 -21.76
N ILE A 98 0.15 1.17 -21.61
CA ILE A 98 0.46 1.76 -20.31
C ILE A 98 -0.81 2.34 -19.72
N GLU A 99 -1.24 1.85 -18.56
CA GLU A 99 -2.34 2.40 -17.79
C GLU A 99 -1.82 3.29 -16.66
N PHE A 100 -2.13 4.56 -16.71
CA PHE A 100 -1.95 5.48 -15.59
C PHE A 100 -3.16 5.38 -14.67
N TYR A 101 -2.91 5.03 -13.41
CA TYR A 101 -3.95 4.75 -12.42
C TYR A 101 -3.60 5.28 -11.03
N ALA A 102 -4.54 5.21 -10.11
CA ALA A 102 -4.32 5.37 -8.66
C ALA A 102 -5.25 4.44 -7.87
N ASP A 103 -4.86 4.13 -6.64
CA ASP A 103 -5.65 3.23 -5.77
C ASP A 103 -7.00 3.82 -5.38
N TRP A 104 -7.11 5.14 -5.29
CA TRP A 104 -8.36 5.85 -5.01
C TRP A 104 -9.25 6.03 -6.25
N CYS A 105 -8.75 5.77 -7.46
CA CYS A 105 -9.48 5.96 -8.70
C CYS A 105 -10.58 4.92 -8.87
N GLN A 106 -11.83 5.33 -8.72
CA GLN A 106 -12.97 4.42 -8.84
C GLN A 106 -13.13 3.86 -10.26
N ALA A 107 -12.90 4.69 -11.28
CA ALA A 107 -12.97 4.26 -12.68
C ALA A 107 -11.88 3.22 -13.02
N CYS A 108 -10.65 3.39 -12.47
CA CYS A 108 -9.57 2.41 -12.64
C CYS A 108 -9.93 1.07 -12.00
N ARG A 109 -10.45 1.09 -10.76
CA ARG A 109 -10.92 -0.12 -10.08
C ARG A 109 -12.05 -0.82 -10.83
N ALA A 110 -12.96 -0.05 -11.43
CA ALA A 110 -14.06 -0.60 -12.25
C ALA A 110 -13.56 -1.24 -13.55
N MET A 111 -12.48 -0.69 -14.15
CA MET A 111 -11.88 -1.20 -15.37
C MET A 111 -10.96 -2.41 -15.12
N ALA A 112 -10.35 -2.50 -13.95
CA ALA A 112 -9.31 -3.48 -13.62
C ALA A 112 -9.67 -4.96 -13.90
N PRO A 113 -10.91 -5.47 -13.66
CA PRO A 113 -11.24 -6.85 -14.02
C PRO A 113 -11.13 -7.12 -15.52
N ALA A 114 -11.55 -6.16 -16.37
CA ALA A 114 -11.43 -6.28 -17.82
C ALA A 114 -9.96 -6.18 -18.28
N MET A 115 -9.17 -5.28 -17.68
CA MET A 115 -7.74 -5.18 -17.95
C MET A 115 -6.98 -6.44 -17.53
N LEU A 116 -7.32 -7.03 -16.39
CA LEU A 116 -6.72 -8.29 -15.94
C LEU A 116 -7.05 -9.45 -16.90
N SER A 117 -8.30 -9.53 -17.35
CA SER A 117 -8.70 -10.51 -18.35
C SER A 117 -7.98 -10.29 -19.69
N LEU A 118 -7.80 -9.03 -20.09
CA LEU A 118 -7.03 -8.67 -21.27
C LEU A 118 -5.58 -9.15 -21.13
N GLU A 119 -4.89 -8.75 -20.05
CA GLU A 119 -3.49 -9.15 -19.77
C GLU A 119 -3.31 -10.66 -19.85
N GLN A 120 -4.22 -11.44 -19.21
CA GLN A 120 -4.17 -12.88 -19.20
C GLN A 120 -4.39 -13.49 -20.60
N SER A 121 -5.33 -12.95 -21.37
CA SER A 121 -5.68 -13.48 -22.70
C SER A 121 -4.65 -13.12 -23.79
N THR A 122 -3.89 -12.05 -23.57
CA THR A 122 -2.87 -11.56 -24.51
C THR A 122 -1.43 -11.82 -24.03
N GLN A 123 -1.28 -12.65 -23.01
CA GLN A 123 0.03 -12.95 -22.42
C GLN A 123 1.06 -13.39 -23.49
N GLY A 124 2.23 -12.75 -23.48
CA GLY A 124 3.28 -12.98 -24.46
C GLY A 124 3.08 -12.33 -25.84
N LYS A 125 1.92 -11.67 -26.07
CA LYS A 125 1.61 -10.96 -27.33
C LYS A 125 1.48 -9.46 -27.15
N LEU A 126 1.08 -9.02 -25.99
CA LEU A 126 0.89 -7.62 -25.60
C LEU A 126 1.25 -7.46 -24.14
N ASP A 127 1.88 -6.36 -23.78
CA ASP A 127 2.19 -6.03 -22.40
C ASP A 127 1.20 -5.00 -21.87
N VAL A 128 0.71 -5.24 -20.64
CA VAL A 128 -0.05 -4.28 -19.85
C VAL A 128 0.84 -3.77 -18.74
N VAL A 129 1.12 -2.47 -18.76
CA VAL A 129 2.01 -1.79 -17.80
C VAL A 129 1.18 -0.85 -16.94
N MET A 130 1.36 -0.96 -15.63
CA MET A 130 0.62 -0.19 -14.63
C MET A 130 1.51 0.89 -14.03
N VAL A 131 1.12 2.15 -14.17
CA VAL A 131 1.85 3.31 -13.64
C VAL A 131 0.97 4.05 -12.64
N ASN A 132 1.29 3.92 -11.35
CA ASN A 132 0.56 4.63 -10.29
C ASN A 132 1.00 6.10 -10.25
N VAL A 133 0.07 7.01 -10.48
CA VAL A 133 0.33 8.46 -10.54
C VAL A 133 0.71 9.08 -9.20
N ASP A 134 0.39 8.41 -8.08
CA ASP A 134 0.76 8.87 -6.74
C ASP A 134 2.20 8.44 -6.36
N ASN A 135 2.82 7.58 -7.15
CA ASN A 135 4.18 7.12 -6.87
C ASN A 135 5.21 8.14 -7.39
N PRO A 136 6.01 8.76 -6.49
CA PRO A 136 7.01 9.76 -6.89
C PRO A 136 8.01 9.27 -7.95
N ARG A 137 8.22 7.95 -8.02
CA ARG A 137 9.09 7.33 -9.03
C ARG A 137 8.64 7.60 -10.47
N TRP A 138 7.33 7.78 -10.67
CA TRP A 138 6.72 7.88 -12.00
C TRP A 138 6.34 9.30 -12.40
N GLN A 139 6.70 10.32 -11.60
CA GLN A 139 6.31 11.69 -11.90
C GLN A 139 6.83 12.16 -13.28
N ASP A 140 8.05 11.79 -13.65
CA ASP A 140 8.61 12.09 -14.97
C ASP A 140 7.78 11.48 -16.12
N LEU A 141 7.17 10.30 -15.90
CA LEU A 141 6.27 9.69 -16.88
C LEU A 141 4.91 10.38 -16.90
N VAL A 142 4.37 10.69 -15.72
CA VAL A 142 3.11 11.44 -15.59
C VAL A 142 3.19 12.77 -16.35
N ASP A 143 4.29 13.51 -16.18
CA ASP A 143 4.54 14.77 -16.87
C ASP A 143 4.77 14.55 -18.38
N ARG A 144 5.56 13.56 -18.76
CA ARG A 144 5.87 13.24 -20.15
C ARG A 144 4.64 12.90 -20.98
N TYR A 145 3.71 12.17 -20.36
CA TYR A 145 2.47 11.75 -21.02
C TYR A 145 1.29 12.66 -20.71
N ASP A 146 1.53 13.83 -20.12
CA ASP A 146 0.51 14.86 -19.82
C ASP A 146 -0.75 14.25 -19.19
N VAL A 147 -0.55 13.50 -18.07
CA VAL A 147 -1.63 12.77 -17.42
C VAL A 147 -2.46 13.69 -16.55
N ASN A 148 -3.58 14.15 -17.10
CA ASN A 148 -4.50 15.05 -16.40
C ASN A 148 -5.75 14.36 -15.84
N GLY A 149 -6.00 13.12 -16.24
CA GLY A 149 -7.16 12.35 -15.79
C GLY A 149 -6.93 10.87 -15.96
N ILE A 150 -7.43 10.09 -15.00
CA ILE A 150 -7.25 8.65 -14.96
C ILE A 150 -8.60 7.90 -14.91
N PRO A 151 -8.67 6.66 -15.46
CA PRO A 151 -7.58 5.94 -16.12
C PRO A 151 -7.19 6.59 -17.45
N GLN A 152 -5.89 6.65 -17.74
CA GLN A 152 -5.38 7.00 -19.05
C GLN A 152 -4.61 5.82 -19.61
N LEU A 153 -4.90 5.44 -20.84
CA LEU A 153 -4.21 4.39 -21.57
C LEU A 153 -3.38 5.03 -22.67
N ASP A 154 -2.07 4.89 -22.61
CA ASP A 154 -1.16 5.22 -23.70
C ASP A 154 -0.76 3.94 -24.43
N LEU A 155 -0.92 3.93 -25.76
CA LEU A 155 -0.85 2.75 -26.61
C LEU A 155 0.39 2.80 -27.49
N PHE A 156 1.16 1.73 -27.50
CA PHE A 156 2.44 1.67 -28.21
C PHE A 156 2.51 0.46 -29.15
N GLY A 157 3.16 0.65 -30.27
CA GLY A 157 3.52 -0.44 -31.18
C GLY A 157 4.65 -1.31 -30.63
N PRO A 158 4.98 -2.43 -31.33
CA PRO A 158 6.04 -3.33 -30.91
C PRO A 158 7.43 -2.70 -30.92
N ASP A 159 7.60 -1.62 -31.65
CA ASP A 159 8.79 -0.78 -31.72
C ASP A 159 8.87 0.33 -30.66
N GLY A 160 7.91 0.34 -29.73
CA GLY A 160 7.78 1.37 -28.70
C GLY A 160 7.27 2.72 -29.22
N THR A 161 6.84 2.80 -30.48
CA THR A 161 6.28 4.04 -31.01
C THR A 161 4.86 4.29 -30.51
N PRO A 162 4.50 5.54 -30.13
CA PRO A 162 3.13 5.88 -29.75
C PRO A 162 2.15 5.63 -30.89
N ARG A 163 1.06 4.94 -30.61
CA ARG A 163 -0.01 4.63 -31.56
C ARG A 163 -1.29 5.42 -31.26
N GLY A 164 -1.52 5.76 -29.98
CA GLY A 164 -2.71 6.50 -29.59
C GLY A 164 -2.86 6.61 -28.10
N ARG A 165 -3.91 7.30 -27.68
CA ARG A 165 -4.25 7.54 -26.28
C ARG A 165 -5.75 7.40 -26.06
N SER A 166 -6.14 6.86 -24.93
CA SER A 166 -7.52 6.77 -24.48
C SER A 166 -7.64 7.26 -23.06
N ILE A 167 -8.57 8.17 -22.77
CA ILE A 167 -8.78 8.69 -21.42
C ILE A 167 -10.17 8.28 -20.93
N GLY A 168 -10.22 7.83 -19.66
CA GLY A 168 -11.43 7.39 -19.00
C GLY A 168 -11.71 5.90 -19.14
N LEU A 169 -12.72 5.46 -18.40
CA LEU A 169 -13.13 4.05 -18.33
C LEU A 169 -13.50 3.52 -19.71
N ARG A 170 -12.97 2.35 -20.06
CA ARG A 170 -13.30 1.61 -21.28
C ARG A 170 -14.02 0.32 -20.94
N GLN A 171 -14.96 -0.05 -21.82
CA GLN A 171 -15.66 -1.33 -21.70
C GLN A 171 -14.77 -2.49 -22.16
N PRO A 172 -15.04 -3.73 -21.72
CA PRO A 172 -14.25 -4.89 -22.12
C PRO A 172 -14.11 -5.05 -23.64
N GLU A 173 -15.16 -4.70 -24.39
CA GLU A 173 -15.20 -4.79 -25.86
C GLU A 173 -14.24 -3.76 -26.50
N ASP A 174 -14.16 -2.54 -25.95
CA ASP A 174 -13.25 -1.51 -26.40
C ASP A 174 -11.79 -1.92 -26.15
N LEU A 175 -11.51 -2.44 -24.96
CA LEU A 175 -10.17 -2.91 -24.57
C LEU A 175 -9.73 -4.06 -25.48
N LYS A 176 -10.64 -4.98 -25.79
CA LYS A 176 -10.36 -6.07 -26.72
C LYS A 176 -10.08 -5.54 -28.13
N ALA A 177 -10.89 -4.62 -28.65
CA ALA A 177 -10.68 -4.03 -29.96
C ALA A 177 -9.36 -3.28 -30.08
N ILE A 178 -8.97 -2.54 -29.02
CA ILE A 178 -7.67 -1.86 -28.91
C ILE A 178 -6.53 -2.88 -28.95
N SER A 179 -6.60 -3.93 -28.14
CA SER A 179 -5.54 -4.94 -28.06
C SER A 179 -5.38 -5.71 -29.38
N ASP A 180 -6.50 -6.09 -29.99
CA ASP A 180 -6.47 -6.78 -31.30
C ASP A 180 -5.83 -5.87 -32.38
N ALA A 181 -6.16 -4.58 -32.37
CA ALA A 181 -5.58 -3.61 -33.30
C ALA A 181 -4.06 -3.44 -33.08
N LEU A 182 -3.61 -3.40 -31.83
CA LEU A 182 -2.18 -3.30 -31.49
C LEU A 182 -1.42 -4.57 -31.90
N ILE A 183 -1.93 -5.75 -31.55
CA ILE A 183 -1.29 -7.05 -31.86
C ILE A 183 -1.22 -7.28 -33.37
N LEU A 184 -2.26 -6.88 -34.11
CA LEU A 184 -2.34 -7.06 -35.56
C LEU A 184 -1.80 -5.87 -36.35
N GLU A 185 -1.22 -4.88 -35.68
CA GLU A 185 -0.68 -3.64 -36.25
C GLU A 185 -1.68 -2.90 -37.15
N LYS A 186 -2.98 -3.02 -36.82
CA LYS A 186 -4.08 -2.36 -37.53
C LYS A 186 -4.32 -0.93 -37.01
N PRO A 187 -5.03 -0.10 -37.78
CA PRO A 187 -5.52 1.16 -37.26
C PRO A 187 -6.34 0.94 -35.98
N LEU A 188 -6.12 1.82 -34.98
CA LEU A 188 -6.88 1.76 -33.74
C LEU A 188 -8.36 2.07 -34.01
N PRO A 189 -9.28 1.47 -33.23
CA PRO A 189 -10.68 1.83 -33.29
C PRO A 189 -10.83 3.31 -32.87
N GLY A 190 -11.94 3.93 -33.27
CA GLY A 190 -12.24 5.31 -32.86
C GLY A 190 -12.24 5.41 -31.32
N LEU A 191 -11.21 6.02 -30.75
CA LEU A 191 -11.07 6.21 -29.29
C LEU A 191 -11.87 7.42 -28.80
N GLN A 192 -12.93 7.78 -29.54
CA GLN A 192 -13.78 8.94 -29.27
C GLN A 192 -14.66 8.69 -28.04
N GLY A 193 -14.72 9.67 -27.15
CA GLY A 193 -15.53 9.66 -25.95
C GLY A 193 -14.69 9.47 -24.67
N MET A 194 -14.77 10.47 -23.79
CA MET A 194 -14.25 10.31 -22.44
C MET A 194 -15.25 9.48 -21.64
N GLY A 195 -14.84 8.31 -21.16
CA GLY A 195 -15.54 7.59 -20.10
C GLY A 195 -15.43 8.33 -18.77
N SER A 196 -15.88 7.71 -17.67
CA SER A 196 -15.69 8.28 -16.33
C SER A 196 -14.20 8.50 -16.05
N VAL A 197 -13.83 9.72 -15.66
CA VAL A 197 -12.45 10.15 -15.41
C VAL A 197 -12.34 10.68 -13.99
N SER A 198 -11.26 10.32 -13.32
CA SER A 198 -10.87 10.97 -12.06
C SER A 198 -9.75 11.98 -12.36
N PRO A 199 -9.92 13.28 -12.02
CA PRO A 199 -8.87 14.26 -12.25
C PRO A 199 -7.66 13.96 -11.37
N VAL A 200 -6.48 14.01 -11.93
CA VAL A 200 -5.21 13.97 -11.19
C VAL A 200 -4.97 15.37 -10.65
N ARG A 201 -4.90 15.52 -9.34
CA ARG A 201 -4.49 16.80 -8.75
C ARG A 201 -2.99 16.95 -8.97
N SER A 202 -2.64 17.87 -9.84
CA SER A 202 -1.31 18.47 -9.85
C SER A 202 -1.22 19.34 -8.58
N SER A 203 -0.64 18.80 -7.53
CA SER A 203 -0.53 19.48 -6.23
C SER A 203 0.49 20.61 -6.20
N ASP A 204 1.15 20.98 -7.28
CA ASP A 204 2.17 22.03 -7.27
C ASP A 204 2.28 22.83 -8.58
N LEU A 205 1.16 23.34 -9.08
CA LEU A 205 1.23 24.56 -9.85
C LEU A 205 0.88 25.74 -8.93
N ALA A 206 1.82 26.01 -8.01
CA ALA A 206 1.81 27.24 -7.24
C ALA A 206 1.90 28.42 -8.20
N THR A 207 0.73 29.02 -8.42
CA THR A 207 0.50 30.47 -8.44
C THR A 207 1.73 31.34 -8.72
N THR A 208 1.88 31.77 -9.97
CA THR A 208 2.31 33.11 -10.26
C THR A 208 1.54 33.62 -11.49
N GLY A 209 0.29 33.86 -11.30
CA GLY A 209 -0.58 34.58 -12.25
C GLY A 209 -0.91 35.94 -11.66
N THR A 210 -0.10 36.93 -11.94
CA THR A 210 -0.38 38.33 -11.72
C THR A 210 -1.70 38.68 -12.41
N THR A 211 -2.72 38.89 -11.61
CA THR A 211 -4.00 39.45 -12.05
C THR A 211 -3.78 40.92 -12.45
N THR A 212 -3.65 41.17 -13.75
CA THR A 212 -3.88 42.52 -14.30
C THR A 212 -5.31 42.58 -14.73
N GLY A 213 -6.16 43.15 -13.90
CA GLY A 213 -7.55 43.43 -14.26
C GLY A 213 -7.64 44.53 -15.34
N PRO A 214 -8.66 44.47 -16.20
CA PRO A 214 -8.88 45.50 -17.17
C PRO A 214 -9.36 46.79 -16.50
N ARG A 215 -8.66 47.89 -16.75
CA ARG A 215 -9.12 49.24 -16.41
C ARG A 215 -10.20 49.63 -17.45
N SER A 216 -11.39 49.85 -16.96
CA SER A 216 -12.44 50.54 -17.68
C SER A 216 -12.16 52.05 -17.76
N HIS A 217 -12.21 52.58 -18.97
CA HIS A 217 -12.45 54.00 -19.22
C HIS A 217 -13.87 54.17 -19.71
#